data_6e4213709dc13bd778c8cd35adcfee68
#
_entry.id   6e4213709dc13bd778c8cd35adcfee68
#
_cell.length_a   1.000
_cell.length_b   1.000
_cell.length_c   1.000
_cell.angle_alpha   90.00
_cell.angle_beta   90.00
_cell.angle_gamma   90.00
#
_symmetry.space_group_name_H-M   'P 1'
#
loop_
_entity.id
_entity.type
_entity.pdbx_description
1 polymer ?
#
loop_
_entity_poly.entity_id
_entity_poly.type
_entity_poly.pdbx_seq_one_letter_code
_entity_poly.pdbx_strand_id
1 'polypeptide(L)'
;MTGNVMILGGGPAGLGLALQLLRRKELHISVTIIERENYVGGLTAGCEYDGIHFDFGSHRLHPNTNQRIMHDIAELLGENLLARQRNGRIKLLGRFVRFPLNPFDLFLHLPFTFPMKFAWDMFKGFIETKKTHLDTFESVLLEGLGETLCKTFYFPYAQKIWGLPA
;
A
#
# COMPACT_ATOMS: atom_id res chain seq x y z
N MET A 1 -2.45 -39.23 10.92
CA MET A 1 -1.88 -38.55 12.09
C MET A 1 -2.79 -37.38 12.41
N THR A 2 -3.40 -37.35 13.58
CA THR A 2 -4.17 -36.20 14.06
C THR A 2 -3.18 -35.24 14.72
N GLY A 3 -3.09 -34.03 14.24
CA GLY A 3 -2.19 -33.00 14.78
C GLY A 3 -2.96 -31.75 15.22
N ASN A 4 -2.42 -31.06 16.20
CA ASN A 4 -2.92 -29.74 16.61
C ASN A 4 -1.94 -28.67 16.17
N VAL A 5 -2.41 -27.67 15.45
CA VAL A 5 -1.61 -26.53 14.99
C VAL A 5 -2.10 -25.29 15.73
N MET A 6 -1.18 -24.60 16.38
CA MET A 6 -1.46 -23.32 17.04
C MET A 6 -0.79 -22.19 16.24
N ILE A 7 -1.56 -21.18 15.88
CA ILE A 7 -1.11 -20.01 15.13
C ILE A 7 -1.17 -18.80 16.06
N LEU A 8 -0.06 -18.11 16.22
CA LEU A 8 0.03 -16.89 17.01
C LEU A 8 -0.16 -15.68 16.11
N GLY A 9 -1.28 -14.98 16.31
CA GLY A 9 -1.68 -13.80 15.57
C GLY A 9 -2.81 -14.06 14.57
N GLY A 10 -3.92 -13.33 14.71
CA GLY A 10 -5.12 -13.36 13.86
C GLY A 10 -5.09 -12.33 12.73
N GLY A 11 -3.90 -11.90 12.29
CA GLY A 11 -3.75 -11.04 11.11
C GLY A 11 -3.86 -11.82 9.79
N PRO A 12 -3.73 -11.15 8.61
CA PRO A 12 -3.90 -11.78 7.30
C PRO A 12 -3.02 -13.01 7.09
N ALA A 13 -1.79 -12.99 7.60
CA ALA A 13 -0.87 -14.13 7.50
C ALA A 13 -1.36 -15.35 8.29
N GLY A 14 -1.78 -15.14 9.55
CA GLY A 14 -2.28 -16.22 10.40
C GLY A 14 -3.61 -16.78 9.90
N LEU A 15 -4.54 -15.93 9.51
CA LEU A 15 -5.82 -16.33 8.94
C LEU A 15 -5.63 -17.07 7.60
N GLY A 16 -4.75 -16.56 6.74
CA GLY A 16 -4.42 -17.21 5.46
C GLY A 16 -3.78 -18.58 5.65
N LEU A 17 -2.86 -18.73 6.61
CA LEU A 17 -2.28 -20.03 6.96
C LEU A 17 -3.36 -20.99 7.46
N ALA A 18 -4.22 -20.56 8.39
CA ALA A 18 -5.30 -21.37 8.90
C ALA A 18 -6.23 -21.87 7.78
N LEU A 19 -6.62 -20.98 6.86
CA LEU A 19 -7.46 -21.30 5.72
C LEU A 19 -6.80 -22.38 4.83
N GLN A 20 -5.51 -22.21 4.52
CA GLN A 20 -4.79 -23.17 3.67
C GLN A 20 -4.62 -24.53 4.36
N LEU A 21 -4.41 -24.56 5.67
CA LEU A 21 -4.32 -25.79 6.43
C LEU A 21 -5.67 -26.53 6.49
N LEU A 22 -6.77 -25.81 6.74
CA LEU A 22 -8.11 -26.39 6.84
C LEU A 22 -8.64 -26.90 5.47
N ARG A 23 -8.16 -26.33 4.36
CA ARG A 23 -8.46 -26.84 3.01
C ARG A 23 -7.82 -28.21 2.73
N ARG A 24 -6.77 -28.54 3.46
CA ARG A 24 -6.07 -29.84 3.34
C ARG A 24 -6.71 -30.90 4.25
N LYS A 25 -7.89 -31.35 3.85
CA LYS A 25 -8.68 -32.33 4.64
C LYS A 25 -7.94 -33.62 4.97
N GLU A 26 -6.98 -33.99 4.13
CA GLU A 26 -6.12 -35.16 4.31
C GLU A 26 -5.19 -35.07 5.53
N LEU A 27 -4.95 -33.87 6.07
CA LEU A 27 -4.06 -33.71 7.22
C LEU A 27 -4.71 -34.07 8.56
N HIS A 28 -6.04 -34.14 8.63
CA HIS A 28 -6.79 -34.43 9.87
C HIS A 28 -6.26 -33.62 11.07
N ILE A 29 -6.10 -32.29 10.90
CA ILE A 29 -5.57 -31.38 11.91
C ILE A 29 -6.66 -30.50 12.47
N SER A 30 -6.51 -30.11 13.74
CA SER A 30 -7.22 -28.96 14.31
C SER A 30 -6.33 -27.73 14.29
N VAL A 31 -6.91 -26.56 14.00
CA VAL A 31 -6.19 -25.28 13.94
C VAL A 31 -6.78 -24.36 14.98
N THR A 32 -5.92 -23.84 15.85
CA THR A 32 -6.28 -22.83 16.86
C THR A 32 -5.49 -21.56 16.58
N ILE A 33 -6.18 -20.42 16.48
CA ILE A 33 -5.56 -19.10 16.34
C ILE A 33 -5.64 -18.40 17.70
N ILE A 34 -4.52 -17.89 18.17
CA ILE A 34 -4.44 -17.06 19.39
C ILE A 34 -4.17 -15.63 18.94
N GLU A 35 -5.09 -14.72 19.24
CA GLU A 35 -4.97 -13.28 18.96
C GLU A 35 -4.96 -12.51 20.28
N ARG A 36 -4.12 -11.48 20.36
CA ARG A 36 -4.00 -10.63 21.55
C ARG A 36 -5.17 -9.65 21.67
N GLU A 37 -5.60 -9.11 20.54
CA GLU A 37 -6.72 -8.18 20.49
C GLU A 37 -8.07 -8.92 20.55
N ASN A 38 -9.13 -8.20 20.83
CA ASN A 38 -10.49 -8.76 20.86
C ASN A 38 -11.13 -8.86 19.45
N TYR A 39 -10.36 -8.61 18.41
CA TYR A 39 -10.76 -8.70 17.00
C TYR A 39 -9.64 -9.34 16.17
N VAL A 40 -9.99 -9.86 15.02
CA VAL A 40 -9.05 -10.41 14.04
C VAL A 40 -8.86 -9.46 12.86
N GLY A 41 -7.88 -9.75 12.00
CA GLY A 41 -7.59 -8.94 10.80
C GLY A 41 -6.26 -8.19 10.88
N GLY A 42 -5.73 -7.91 12.08
CA GLY A 42 -4.45 -7.22 12.24
C GLY A 42 -4.40 -5.91 11.45
N LEU A 43 -3.43 -5.77 10.54
CA LEU A 43 -3.30 -4.57 9.70
C LEU A 43 -4.45 -4.38 8.68
N THR A 44 -5.25 -5.41 8.43
CA THR A 44 -6.43 -5.32 7.55
C THR A 44 -7.73 -5.23 8.34
N ALA A 45 -7.64 -5.02 9.65
CA ALA A 45 -8.81 -4.85 10.48
C ALA A 45 -9.52 -3.51 10.21
N GLY A 46 -10.80 -3.48 10.54
CA GLY A 46 -11.65 -2.31 10.54
C GLY A 46 -12.44 -2.21 11.84
N CYS A 47 -13.28 -1.22 11.96
CA CYS A 47 -14.24 -1.06 13.04
C CYS A 47 -15.62 -0.72 12.46
N GLU A 48 -16.63 -0.96 13.26
CA GLU A 48 -17.99 -0.53 12.97
C GLU A 48 -18.40 0.57 13.93
N TYR A 49 -18.98 1.64 13.39
CA TYR A 49 -19.52 2.72 14.18
C TYR A 49 -20.85 3.17 13.55
N ASP A 50 -21.90 3.17 14.34
CA ASP A 50 -23.26 3.55 13.95
C ASP A 50 -23.76 2.82 12.68
N GLY A 51 -23.49 1.50 12.61
CA GLY A 51 -23.85 0.64 11.46
C GLY A 51 -23.03 0.85 10.20
N ILE A 52 -21.99 1.68 10.26
CA ILE A 52 -21.07 1.92 9.14
C ILE A 52 -19.73 1.26 9.45
N HIS A 53 -19.26 0.46 8.50
CA HIS A 53 -17.95 -0.19 8.60
C HIS A 53 -16.83 0.72 8.06
N PHE A 54 -15.77 0.84 8.85
CA PHE A 54 -14.58 1.63 8.53
C PHE A 54 -13.33 0.76 8.61
N ASP A 55 -12.52 0.79 7.57
CA ASP A 55 -11.19 0.20 7.59
C ASP A 55 -10.20 1.13 8.31
N PHE A 56 -9.28 0.57 9.11
CA PHE A 56 -8.19 1.36 9.73
C PHE A 56 -7.18 1.88 8.70
N GLY A 57 -7.18 1.33 7.50
CA GLY A 57 -6.30 1.75 6.43
C GLY A 57 -6.94 1.57 5.06
N SER A 58 -6.26 2.02 4.01
CA SER A 58 -6.70 1.83 2.64
C SER A 58 -6.42 0.39 2.18
N HIS A 59 -7.29 -0.54 2.53
CA HIS A 59 -7.18 -1.96 2.17
C HIS A 59 -7.66 -2.17 0.73
N ARG A 60 -6.73 -2.05 -0.22
CA ARG A 60 -7.04 -2.26 -1.64
C ARG A 60 -6.24 -3.44 -2.18
N LEU A 61 -6.97 -4.36 -2.77
CA LEU A 61 -6.36 -5.44 -3.52
C LEU A 61 -5.87 -4.90 -4.87
N HIS A 62 -4.59 -5.11 -5.16
CA HIS A 62 -4.00 -4.63 -6.41
C HIS A 62 -4.34 -5.60 -7.56
N PRO A 63 -4.65 -5.13 -8.78
CA PRO A 63 -4.96 -6.01 -9.92
C PRO A 63 -3.86 -7.02 -10.26
N ASN A 64 -2.59 -6.69 -9.99
CA ASN A 64 -1.44 -7.59 -10.21
C ASN A 64 -1.19 -8.55 -9.03
N THR A 65 -2.11 -8.65 -8.07
CA THR A 65 -2.02 -9.66 -7.00
C THR A 65 -2.02 -11.06 -7.62
N ASN A 66 -1.28 -11.98 -7.00
CA ASN A 66 -1.22 -13.37 -7.46
C ASN A 66 -2.62 -13.93 -7.69
N GLN A 67 -2.83 -14.56 -8.84
CA GLN A 67 -4.17 -15.02 -9.26
C GLN A 67 -4.81 -16.02 -8.30
N ARG A 68 -4.02 -16.87 -7.63
CA ARG A 68 -4.55 -17.82 -6.62
C ARG A 68 -5.11 -17.06 -5.42
N ILE A 69 -4.39 -16.03 -4.95
CA ILE A 69 -4.83 -15.17 -3.85
C ILE A 69 -6.09 -14.40 -4.27
N MET A 70 -6.11 -13.85 -5.50
CA MET A 70 -7.30 -13.18 -6.05
C MET A 70 -8.51 -14.09 -6.09
N HIS A 71 -8.32 -15.33 -6.54
CA HIS A 71 -9.38 -16.33 -6.58
C HIS A 71 -9.91 -16.65 -5.18
N ASP A 72 -9.00 -16.92 -4.22
CA ASP A 72 -9.37 -17.22 -2.83
C ASP A 72 -10.17 -16.07 -2.20
N ILE A 73 -9.73 -14.83 -2.41
CA ILE A 73 -10.43 -13.65 -1.89
C ILE A 73 -11.78 -13.44 -2.58
N ALA A 74 -11.86 -13.64 -3.89
CA ALA A 74 -13.10 -13.55 -4.63
C ALA A 74 -14.12 -14.61 -4.20
N GLU A 75 -13.67 -15.84 -3.95
CA GLU A 75 -14.51 -16.92 -3.41
C GLU A 75 -15.07 -16.56 -2.02
N LEU A 76 -14.24 -15.97 -1.15
CA LEU A 76 -14.64 -15.60 0.21
C LEU A 76 -15.58 -14.39 0.26
N LEU A 77 -15.34 -13.38 -0.58
CA LEU A 77 -16.06 -12.11 -0.54
C LEU A 77 -17.26 -12.07 -1.49
N GLY A 78 -17.25 -12.88 -2.57
CA GLY A 78 -18.31 -12.89 -3.57
C GLY A 78 -18.62 -11.50 -4.12
N GLU A 79 -19.88 -11.13 -4.04
CA GLU A 79 -20.41 -9.82 -4.50
C GLU A 79 -19.90 -8.63 -3.67
N ASN A 80 -19.34 -8.86 -2.49
CA ASN A 80 -18.76 -7.79 -1.67
C ASN A 80 -17.39 -7.32 -2.18
N LEU A 81 -16.73 -8.07 -3.07
CA LEU A 81 -15.49 -7.66 -3.72
C LEU A 81 -15.80 -6.74 -4.89
N LEU A 82 -15.73 -5.44 -4.65
CA LEU A 82 -16.10 -4.42 -5.63
C LEU A 82 -14.87 -3.88 -6.38
N ALA A 83 -14.89 -3.95 -7.72
CA ALA A 83 -13.92 -3.25 -8.54
C ALA A 83 -14.25 -1.74 -8.58
N ARG A 84 -13.33 -0.91 -8.10
CA ARG A 84 -13.49 0.55 -8.09
C ARG A 84 -12.27 1.23 -8.71
N GLN A 85 -12.53 2.25 -9.52
CA GLN A 85 -11.45 3.10 -10.06
C GLN A 85 -10.79 3.88 -8.93
N ARG A 86 -9.46 4.00 -9.01
CA ARG A 86 -8.69 4.78 -8.05
C ARG A 86 -8.81 6.28 -8.37
N ASN A 87 -9.57 7.00 -7.56
CA ASN A 87 -9.73 8.45 -7.63
C ASN A 87 -8.99 9.14 -6.47
N GLY A 88 -7.74 8.74 -6.24
CA GLY A 88 -6.92 9.35 -5.19
C GLY A 88 -6.56 10.78 -5.53
N ARG A 89 -6.57 11.66 -4.51
CA ARG A 89 -6.04 13.02 -4.58
C ARG A 89 -5.11 13.27 -3.41
N ILE A 90 -4.06 14.02 -3.64
CA ILE A 90 -3.15 14.50 -2.59
C ILE A 90 -3.16 16.02 -2.55
N LYS A 91 -2.96 16.58 -1.37
CA LYS A 91 -2.79 18.02 -1.19
C LYS A 91 -1.30 18.35 -1.29
N LEU A 92 -0.93 19.04 -2.36
CA LEU A 92 0.44 19.43 -2.66
C LEU A 92 0.48 20.95 -2.85
N LEU A 93 1.35 21.64 -2.11
CA LEU A 93 1.45 23.11 -2.14
C LEU A 93 0.09 23.81 -1.96
N GLY A 94 -0.74 23.28 -1.07
CA GLY A 94 -2.08 23.83 -0.78
C GLY A 94 -3.17 23.47 -1.79
N ARG A 95 -2.87 22.80 -2.89
CA ARG A 95 -3.80 22.43 -3.96
C ARG A 95 -3.98 20.92 -4.06
N PHE A 96 -5.16 20.48 -4.50
CA PHE A 96 -5.43 19.07 -4.72
C PHE A 96 -5.01 18.65 -6.12
N VAL A 97 -4.12 17.66 -6.21
CA VAL A 97 -3.67 17.03 -7.46
C VAL A 97 -4.02 15.54 -7.45
N ARG A 98 -4.17 14.96 -8.62
CA ARG A 98 -4.48 13.51 -8.75
C ARG A 98 -3.31 12.64 -8.30
N PHE A 99 -3.64 11.49 -7.73
CA PHE A 99 -2.66 10.46 -7.40
C PHE A 99 -3.07 9.10 -8.02
N PRO A 100 -2.22 8.41 -8.78
CA PRO A 100 -0.82 8.72 -9.07
C PRO A 100 -0.62 10.08 -9.77
N LEU A 101 0.57 10.67 -9.54
CA LEU A 101 0.89 11.99 -10.08
C LEU A 101 0.90 11.96 -11.62
N ASN A 102 0.18 12.89 -12.22
CA ASN A 102 0.13 13.08 -13.66
C ASN A 102 0.80 14.43 -14.02
N PRO A 103 1.80 14.45 -14.90
CA PRO A 103 2.50 15.69 -15.26
C PRO A 103 1.57 16.81 -15.74
N PHE A 104 0.54 16.47 -16.51
CA PHE A 104 -0.44 17.44 -17.00
C PHE A 104 -1.29 18.04 -15.88
N ASP A 105 -1.70 17.22 -14.93
CA ASP A 105 -2.45 17.66 -13.74
C ASP A 105 -1.59 18.57 -12.83
N LEU A 106 -0.31 18.23 -12.67
CA LEU A 106 0.65 19.07 -11.94
C LEU A 106 0.81 20.45 -12.61
N PHE A 107 0.88 20.48 -13.93
CA PHE A 107 1.02 21.72 -14.70
C PHE A 107 -0.21 22.62 -14.54
N LEU A 108 -1.42 22.06 -14.54
CA LEU A 108 -2.66 22.82 -14.44
C LEU A 108 -2.96 23.33 -13.02
N HIS A 109 -2.61 22.56 -12.00
CA HIS A 109 -3.05 22.85 -10.64
C HIS A 109 -1.97 23.45 -9.74
N LEU A 110 -0.68 23.30 -10.07
CA LEU A 110 0.41 23.85 -9.25
C LEU A 110 0.96 25.15 -9.81
N PRO A 111 1.63 25.98 -8.96
CA PRO A 111 2.31 27.18 -9.43
C PRO A 111 3.29 26.85 -10.54
N PHE A 112 3.33 27.66 -11.58
CA PHE A 112 4.13 27.42 -12.81
C PHE A 112 5.61 27.11 -12.55
N THR A 113 6.16 27.61 -11.46
CA THR A 113 7.55 27.34 -11.04
C THR A 113 7.79 25.88 -10.67
N PHE A 114 6.77 25.15 -10.18
CA PHE A 114 6.91 23.74 -9.79
C PHE A 114 7.07 22.83 -11.01
N PRO A 115 6.15 22.80 -11.99
CA PRO A 115 6.30 21.93 -13.14
C PRO A 115 7.55 22.25 -13.99
N MET A 116 8.00 23.51 -14.02
CA MET A 116 9.27 23.85 -14.69
C MET A 116 10.47 23.26 -13.98
N LYS A 117 10.57 23.37 -12.65
CA LYS A 117 11.64 22.73 -11.87
C LYS A 117 11.60 21.22 -11.99
N PHE A 118 10.41 20.63 -11.92
CA PHE A 118 10.22 19.19 -12.08
C PHE A 118 10.67 18.71 -13.47
N ALA A 119 10.30 19.43 -14.54
CA ALA A 119 10.75 19.13 -15.89
C ALA A 119 12.28 19.22 -16.03
N TRP A 120 12.88 20.23 -15.38
CA TRP A 120 14.33 20.38 -15.33
C TRP A 120 15.02 19.21 -14.63
N ASP A 121 14.48 18.77 -13.49
CA ASP A 121 15.00 17.60 -12.77
C ASP A 121 14.92 16.33 -13.62
N MET A 122 13.79 16.12 -14.33
CA MET A 122 13.64 15.00 -15.26
C MET A 122 14.65 15.06 -16.42
N PHE A 123 14.89 16.24 -16.98
CA PHE A 123 15.86 16.44 -18.04
C PHE A 123 17.30 16.17 -17.57
N LYS A 124 17.66 16.65 -16.37
CA LYS A 124 18.94 16.33 -15.72
C LYS A 124 19.12 14.82 -15.52
N GLY A 125 18.12 14.15 -14.97
CA GLY A 125 18.16 12.70 -14.74
C GLY A 125 18.28 11.89 -16.03
N PHE A 126 17.88 12.45 -17.19
CA PHE A 126 18.06 11.83 -18.49
C PHE A 126 19.49 11.97 -19.04
N ILE A 127 20.19 13.05 -18.71
CA ILE A 127 21.56 13.34 -19.17
C ILE A 127 22.61 12.75 -18.23
N GLU A 128 22.35 12.78 -16.93
CA GLU A 128 23.30 12.27 -15.93
C GLU A 128 23.34 10.74 -15.96
N THR A 129 24.54 10.18 -15.96
CA THR A 129 24.73 8.73 -15.87
C THR A 129 24.20 8.24 -14.52
N LYS A 130 23.28 7.27 -14.54
CA LYS A 130 22.72 6.70 -13.32
C LYS A 130 23.83 6.22 -12.39
N LYS A 131 23.73 6.61 -11.11
CA LYS A 131 24.65 6.14 -10.09
C LYS A 131 24.46 4.64 -9.87
N THR A 132 25.55 3.90 -9.85
CA THR A 132 25.54 2.42 -9.76
C THR A 132 25.21 1.89 -8.35
N HIS A 133 25.29 2.73 -7.31
CA HIS A 133 25.02 2.38 -5.93
C HIS A 133 23.96 3.29 -5.32
N LEU A 134 22.78 2.72 -5.10
CA LEU A 134 21.63 3.38 -4.46
C LEU A 134 21.39 2.65 -3.13
N ASP A 135 22.07 3.11 -2.07
CA ASP A 135 22.08 2.41 -0.77
C ASP A 135 21.01 2.94 0.20
N THR A 136 20.34 4.05 -0.14
CA THR A 136 19.34 4.67 0.73
C THR A 136 18.04 4.92 0.00
N PHE A 137 16.94 4.95 0.76
CA PHE A 137 15.63 5.32 0.24
C PHE A 137 15.63 6.71 -0.41
N GLU A 138 16.34 7.67 0.21
CA GLU A 138 16.53 9.01 -0.34
C GLU A 138 17.19 8.99 -1.72
N SER A 139 18.31 8.26 -1.86
CA SER A 139 19.04 8.21 -3.12
C SER A 139 18.22 7.61 -4.26
N VAL A 140 17.45 6.55 -3.98
CA VAL A 140 16.53 5.93 -4.95
C VAL A 140 15.44 6.90 -5.39
N LEU A 141 14.86 7.64 -4.45
CA LEU A 141 13.82 8.62 -4.76
C LEU A 141 14.37 9.81 -5.57
N LEU A 142 15.53 10.34 -5.18
CA LEU A 142 16.16 11.47 -5.87
C LEU A 142 16.50 11.12 -7.32
N GLU A 143 17.06 9.93 -7.54
CA GLU A 143 17.41 9.48 -8.90
C GLU A 143 16.17 9.21 -9.76
N GLY A 144 15.11 8.61 -9.17
CA GLY A 144 13.90 8.24 -9.91
C GLY A 144 12.92 9.38 -10.17
N LEU A 145 12.84 10.35 -9.25
CA LEU A 145 11.75 11.35 -9.19
C LEU A 145 12.24 12.81 -9.24
N GLY A 146 13.53 13.00 -9.04
CA GLY A 146 14.13 14.33 -8.99
C GLY A 146 13.93 15.07 -7.69
N GLU A 147 14.74 16.09 -7.47
CA GLU A 147 14.85 16.82 -6.21
C GLU A 147 13.56 17.59 -5.88
N THR A 148 12.94 18.23 -6.86
CA THR A 148 11.73 19.05 -6.69
C THR A 148 10.58 18.24 -6.09
N LEU A 149 10.29 17.06 -6.65
CA LEU A 149 9.21 16.21 -6.17
C LEU A 149 9.54 15.55 -4.83
N CYS A 150 10.78 15.13 -4.65
CA CYS A 150 11.24 14.53 -3.39
C CYS A 150 11.12 15.50 -2.22
N LYS A 151 11.65 16.70 -2.34
CA LYS A 151 11.60 17.73 -1.28
C LYS A 151 10.18 18.25 -1.00
N THR A 152 9.34 18.31 -2.04
CA THR A 152 8.01 18.89 -1.89
C THR A 152 6.98 17.89 -1.40
N PHE A 153 7.12 16.61 -1.72
CA PHE A 153 6.15 15.59 -1.39
C PHE A 153 6.73 14.40 -0.62
N TYR A 154 7.71 13.68 -1.19
CA TYR A 154 8.10 12.38 -0.64
C TYR A 154 8.81 12.48 0.72
N PHE A 155 9.71 13.42 0.90
CA PHE A 155 10.42 13.57 2.18
C PHE A 155 9.50 14.04 3.30
N PRO A 156 8.66 15.08 3.13
CA PRO A 156 7.65 15.42 4.13
C PRO A 156 6.66 14.30 4.42
N TYR A 157 6.32 13.49 3.41
CA TYR A 157 5.43 12.36 3.56
C TYR A 157 6.09 11.23 4.36
N ALA A 158 7.33 10.88 4.05
CA ALA A 158 8.11 9.90 4.80
C ALA A 158 8.26 10.30 6.27
N GLN A 159 8.64 11.55 6.52
CA GLN A 159 8.72 12.11 7.87
C GLN A 159 7.40 12.01 8.62
N LYS A 160 6.28 12.31 7.95
CA LYS A 160 4.95 12.23 8.57
C LYS A 160 4.54 10.81 8.94
N ILE A 161 4.87 9.82 8.10
CA ILE A 161 4.44 8.42 8.30
C ILE A 161 5.34 7.68 9.26
N TRP A 162 6.65 7.83 9.09
CA TRP A 162 7.64 7.04 9.84
C TRP A 162 8.32 7.80 10.98
N GLY A 163 8.12 9.12 11.07
CA GLY A 163 8.79 9.95 12.07
C GLY A 163 10.30 10.09 11.83
N LEU A 164 10.82 9.59 10.71
CA LEU A 164 12.24 9.58 10.33
C LEU A 164 12.43 10.33 9.00
N PRO A 165 13.59 10.99 8.80
CA PRO A 165 13.94 11.51 7.49
C PRO A 165 14.05 10.37 6.48
N ALA A 166 13.88 10.69 5.21
CA ALA A 166 14.00 9.74 4.10
C ALA A 166 15.44 9.30 3.86
#